data_8f95948432de4b349c15c443bfffa4bb
#
_entry.id   8f95948432de4b349c15c443bfffa4bb
#
_cell.length_a   1.000
_cell.length_b   1.000
_cell.length_c   1.000
_cell.angle_alpha   90.00
_cell.angle_beta   90.00
_cell.angle_gamma   90.00
#
_symmetry.space_group_name_H-M   'P 1'
#
loop_
_entity.id
_entity.type
_entity.pdbx_description
1 polymer ?
#
loop_
_entity_poly.entity_id
_entity_poly.type
_entity_poly.pdbx_seq_one_letter_code
_entity_poly.pdbx_strand_id
1 'polypeptide(L)'
;MSAYTFTSESVTEGHPDKMADQISDAVLDAILDEDPDGRVACETLLTTGLCVVAGEITTAAYVDIPRIARSVITSIGYDNAQYGFDGNTCGVIVSIDEQSPDIAQGVDKSEEQRGTGAADPLDTQGAGDQGMMFGYACDETEALMPLPIWLAHRLAERLADVRKSGAIPYLRPDGKTQVTFDYEDGRPVRLRTVLISTQHADGINRDTVIRPDLIEQVVRPTIPDAFAGDDYAVYVNPTGEFVKGGPHADTGLTGRKIIVDTYGGMGRHGGGAFSGKDPSKVDRSAAYAARWVAKHVVAAGAATRCEVQVAYAIGMSKPISVLVETFGTQTVAPERIVDAVNATFDLRPAAIIRDLELKRPIYRRTAAYGHFGRTGDTFTWERLSRLDALRAALGR
;
A
#
# COMPACT_ATOMS: atom_id res chain seq x y z
N MET A 1 11.80 30.56 6.77
CA MET A 1 12.27 29.16 6.90
C MET A 1 11.36 28.45 7.88
N SER A 2 10.61 27.46 7.41
CA SER A 2 9.79 26.62 8.27
C SER A 2 10.61 25.36 8.60
N ALA A 3 11.01 25.22 9.87
CA ALA A 3 11.68 24.01 10.36
C ALA A 3 10.68 23.17 11.15
N TYR A 4 10.65 21.86 10.90
CA TYR A 4 9.79 20.91 11.61
C TYR A 4 10.40 19.51 11.59
N THR A 5 9.95 18.64 12.46
CA THR A 5 10.28 17.21 12.40
C THR A 5 9.11 16.42 11.86
N PHE A 6 9.41 15.37 11.05
CA PHE A 6 8.40 14.47 10.51
C PHE A 6 8.80 13.01 10.70
N THR A 7 7.83 12.19 11.07
CA THR A 7 8.03 10.77 11.37
C THR A 7 7.09 9.92 10.54
N SER A 8 7.63 8.85 9.95
CA SER A 8 6.83 7.78 9.33
C SER A 8 7.25 6.43 9.90
N GLU A 9 6.33 5.47 9.83
CA GLU A 9 6.56 4.10 10.26
C GLU A 9 6.19 3.10 9.16
N SER A 10 6.77 1.90 9.25
CA SER A 10 6.39 0.74 8.46
C SER A 10 6.42 -0.51 9.32
N VAL A 11 5.90 -1.60 8.78
CA VAL A 11 5.87 -2.90 9.45
C VAL A 11 6.32 -4.00 8.50
N THR A 12 6.82 -5.11 9.05
CA THR A 12 7.20 -6.27 8.26
C THR A 12 5.96 -7.03 7.75
N GLU A 13 6.17 -7.92 6.79
CA GLU A 13 5.14 -8.84 6.29
C GLU A 13 4.52 -9.72 7.37
N GLY A 14 5.23 -9.94 8.49
CA GLY A 14 4.78 -10.76 9.63
C GLY A 14 4.00 -10.00 10.71
N HIS A 15 3.80 -8.69 10.55
CA HIS A 15 2.88 -7.95 11.41
C HIS A 15 1.44 -8.47 11.22
N PRO A 16 0.64 -8.67 12.28
CA PRO A 16 -0.70 -9.27 12.15
C PRO A 16 -1.61 -8.62 11.12
N ASP A 17 -1.69 -7.28 11.09
CA ASP A 17 -2.50 -6.57 10.11
C ASP A 17 -1.99 -6.81 8.67
N LYS A 18 -0.65 -6.86 8.46
CA LYS A 18 -0.09 -7.11 7.12
C LYS A 18 -0.20 -8.57 6.70
N MET A 19 -0.25 -9.50 7.64
CA MET A 19 -0.61 -10.89 7.35
C MET A 19 -2.06 -10.98 6.86
N ALA A 20 -2.99 -10.26 7.50
CA ALA A 20 -4.39 -10.20 7.10
C ALA A 20 -4.54 -9.61 5.68
N ASP A 21 -3.85 -8.51 5.39
CA ASP A 21 -3.82 -7.91 4.05
C ASP A 21 -3.30 -8.88 2.99
N GLN A 22 -2.20 -9.59 3.27
CA GLN A 22 -1.62 -10.57 2.34
C GLN A 22 -2.53 -11.77 2.08
N ILE A 23 -3.29 -12.24 3.09
CA ILE A 23 -4.26 -13.32 2.90
C ILE A 23 -5.40 -12.85 2.02
N SER A 24 -5.98 -11.69 2.31
CA SER A 24 -7.08 -11.11 1.54
C SER A 24 -6.69 -10.86 0.08
N ASP A 25 -5.49 -10.32 -0.17
CA ASP A 25 -4.99 -10.13 -1.53
C ASP A 25 -4.58 -11.44 -2.23
N ALA A 26 -4.14 -12.45 -1.50
CA ALA A 26 -3.87 -13.76 -2.08
C ALA A 26 -5.16 -14.49 -2.52
N VAL A 27 -6.26 -14.30 -1.81
CA VAL A 27 -7.59 -14.78 -2.24
C VAL A 27 -8.04 -14.04 -3.49
N LEU A 28 -7.89 -12.72 -3.52
CA LEU A 28 -8.19 -11.90 -4.70
C LEU A 28 -7.37 -12.36 -5.92
N ASP A 29 -6.06 -12.52 -5.79
CA ASP A 29 -5.18 -12.96 -6.88
C ASP A 29 -5.59 -14.34 -7.41
N ALA A 30 -5.91 -15.29 -6.53
CA ALA A 30 -6.35 -16.62 -6.94
C ALA A 30 -7.67 -16.60 -7.73
N ILE A 31 -8.56 -15.67 -7.40
CA ILE A 31 -9.82 -15.49 -8.14
C ILE A 31 -9.54 -14.86 -9.50
N LEU A 32 -8.78 -13.77 -9.55
CA LEU A 32 -8.49 -13.04 -10.80
C LEU A 32 -7.66 -13.85 -11.79
N ASP A 33 -6.89 -14.83 -11.34
CA ASP A 33 -6.14 -15.74 -12.21
C ASP A 33 -7.08 -16.65 -13.04
N GLU A 34 -8.23 -17.05 -12.49
CA GLU A 34 -9.22 -17.89 -13.15
C GLU A 34 -10.41 -17.09 -13.70
N ASP A 35 -10.79 -16.00 -13.03
CA ASP A 35 -11.94 -15.14 -13.36
C ASP A 35 -11.56 -13.66 -13.23
N PRO A 36 -11.01 -13.03 -14.29
CA PRO A 36 -10.63 -11.62 -14.28
C PRO A 36 -11.77 -10.62 -14.03
N ASP A 37 -13.01 -11.07 -14.13
CA ASP A 37 -14.22 -10.26 -13.88
C ASP A 37 -14.83 -10.53 -12.49
N GLY A 38 -14.22 -11.38 -11.68
CA GLY A 38 -14.64 -11.69 -10.32
C GLY A 38 -14.79 -10.45 -9.46
N ARG A 39 -15.87 -10.42 -8.65
CA ARG A 39 -16.13 -9.36 -7.67
C ARG A 39 -15.72 -9.84 -6.30
N VAL A 40 -14.80 -9.13 -5.68
CA VAL A 40 -14.17 -9.55 -4.42
C VAL A 40 -14.15 -8.39 -3.43
N ALA A 41 -14.68 -8.63 -2.25
CA ALA A 41 -14.50 -7.85 -1.06
C ALA A 41 -14.16 -8.86 0.07
N CYS A 42 -12.87 -9.13 0.26
CA CYS A 42 -12.37 -10.16 1.17
C CYS A 42 -11.63 -9.54 2.33
N GLU A 43 -12.07 -9.81 3.54
CA GLU A 43 -11.48 -9.34 4.78
C GLU A 43 -10.98 -10.52 5.62
N THR A 44 -9.88 -10.32 6.31
CA THR A 44 -9.26 -11.34 7.15
C THR A 44 -9.04 -10.80 8.57
N LEU A 45 -9.37 -11.62 9.56
CA LEU A 45 -9.02 -11.42 10.96
C LEU A 45 -8.07 -12.52 11.40
N LEU A 46 -6.99 -12.14 12.07
CA LEU A 46 -6.03 -13.06 12.68
C LEU A 46 -5.94 -12.81 14.19
N THR A 47 -6.00 -13.87 14.99
CA THR A 47 -5.75 -13.82 16.42
C THR A 47 -5.10 -15.13 16.86
N THR A 48 -4.83 -15.32 18.16
CA THR A 48 -4.17 -16.51 18.67
C THR A 48 -4.85 -17.79 18.18
N GLY A 49 -4.13 -18.58 17.37
CA GLY A 49 -4.58 -19.88 16.87
C GLY A 49 -5.74 -19.84 15.84
N LEU A 50 -6.17 -18.67 15.36
CA LEU A 50 -7.35 -18.54 14.52
C LEU A 50 -7.12 -17.55 13.38
N CYS A 51 -7.57 -17.92 12.18
CA CYS A 51 -7.73 -17.08 10.99
C CYS A 51 -9.20 -17.12 10.56
N VAL A 52 -9.84 -15.98 10.45
CA VAL A 52 -11.21 -15.84 9.93
C VAL A 52 -11.13 -15.06 8.62
N VAL A 53 -11.65 -15.62 7.54
CA VAL A 53 -11.79 -14.96 6.25
C VAL A 53 -13.28 -14.76 5.97
N ALA A 54 -13.69 -13.52 5.79
CA ALA A 54 -15.09 -13.14 5.61
C ALA A 54 -15.22 -12.11 4.49
N GLY A 55 -16.43 -11.93 3.97
CA GLY A 55 -16.72 -10.91 2.97
C GLY A 55 -17.68 -11.39 1.89
N GLU A 56 -17.71 -10.67 0.76
CA GLU A 56 -18.58 -10.94 -0.37
C GLU A 56 -17.75 -11.22 -1.63
N ILE A 57 -18.01 -12.38 -2.24
CA ILE A 57 -17.34 -12.82 -3.46
C ILE A 57 -18.36 -13.36 -4.45
N THR A 58 -18.37 -12.78 -5.66
CA THR A 58 -19.13 -13.30 -6.79
C THR A 58 -18.15 -13.63 -7.92
N THR A 59 -18.01 -14.91 -8.22
CA THR A 59 -17.05 -15.41 -9.22
C THR A 59 -17.49 -16.75 -9.80
N ALA A 60 -17.02 -17.06 -11.00
CA ALA A 60 -17.11 -18.39 -11.59
C ALA A 60 -15.97 -19.33 -11.17
N ALA A 61 -14.92 -18.79 -10.55
CA ALA A 61 -13.75 -19.54 -10.10
C ALA A 61 -14.02 -20.32 -8.81
N TYR A 62 -13.33 -21.45 -8.61
CA TYR A 62 -13.29 -22.17 -7.34
C TYR A 62 -11.91 -22.00 -6.70
N VAL A 63 -11.85 -21.43 -5.51
CA VAL A 63 -10.61 -21.23 -4.77
C VAL A 63 -10.68 -21.87 -3.37
N ASP A 64 -9.63 -22.59 -3.01
CA ASP A 64 -9.48 -23.18 -1.66
C ASP A 64 -8.92 -22.13 -0.69
N ILE A 65 -9.81 -21.28 -0.17
CA ILE A 65 -9.46 -20.18 0.74
C ILE A 65 -8.66 -20.66 1.97
N PRO A 66 -9.05 -21.75 2.68
CA PRO A 66 -8.24 -22.26 3.79
C PRO A 66 -6.81 -22.63 3.39
N ARG A 67 -6.61 -23.21 2.23
CA ARG A 67 -5.29 -23.57 1.72
C ARG A 67 -4.46 -22.32 1.39
N ILE A 68 -5.09 -21.32 0.78
CA ILE A 68 -4.45 -20.03 0.49
C ILE A 68 -3.99 -19.36 1.78
N ALA A 69 -4.88 -19.22 2.77
CA ALA A 69 -4.56 -18.60 4.05
C ALA A 69 -3.36 -19.29 4.73
N ARG A 70 -3.36 -20.63 4.82
CA ARG A 70 -2.24 -21.41 5.40
C ARG A 70 -0.94 -21.20 4.63
N SER A 71 -1.00 -21.20 3.29
CA SER A 71 0.17 -20.98 2.42
C SER A 71 0.78 -19.60 2.65
N VAL A 72 -0.04 -18.57 2.79
CA VAL A 72 0.44 -17.21 3.09
C VAL A 72 1.10 -17.18 4.47
N ILE A 73 0.44 -17.67 5.52
CA ILE A 73 0.93 -17.66 6.89
C ILE A 73 2.29 -18.38 6.98
N THR A 74 2.41 -19.58 6.39
CA THR A 74 3.66 -20.35 6.41
C THR A 74 4.76 -19.71 5.59
N SER A 75 4.45 -19.11 4.42
CA SER A 75 5.42 -18.40 3.57
C SER A 75 6.01 -17.14 4.23
N ILE A 76 5.29 -16.53 5.14
CA ILE A 76 5.76 -15.42 5.97
C ILE A 76 6.76 -15.92 7.03
N GLY A 77 6.63 -17.17 7.48
CA GLY A 77 7.51 -17.79 8.47
C GLY A 77 6.82 -18.13 9.79
N TYR A 78 5.49 -18.14 9.83
CA TYR A 78 4.72 -18.70 10.93
C TYR A 78 4.40 -20.16 10.63
N ASP A 79 5.40 -21.01 10.72
CA ASP A 79 5.40 -22.43 10.42
C ASP A 79 5.74 -23.31 11.62
N ASN A 80 5.80 -22.72 12.81
CA ASN A 80 6.17 -23.40 14.04
C ASN A 80 5.33 -22.89 15.22
N ALA A 81 4.67 -23.82 15.93
CA ALA A 81 3.83 -23.50 17.08
C ALA A 81 4.58 -22.78 18.23
N GLN A 82 5.91 -22.93 18.32
CA GLN A 82 6.74 -22.21 19.30
C GLN A 82 6.75 -20.68 19.08
N TYR A 83 6.37 -20.22 17.88
CA TYR A 83 6.23 -18.77 17.60
C TYR A 83 4.89 -18.21 18.10
N GLY A 84 4.04 -19.05 18.70
CA GLY A 84 2.72 -18.70 19.21
C GLY A 84 1.62 -18.67 18.14
N PHE A 85 1.99 -18.82 16.86
CA PHE A 85 1.08 -18.94 15.73
C PHE A 85 1.70 -19.85 14.66
N ASP A 86 0.91 -20.75 14.08
CA ASP A 86 1.40 -21.70 13.08
C ASP A 86 0.33 -21.94 12.02
N GLY A 87 0.65 -21.63 10.78
CA GLY A 87 -0.23 -21.78 9.63
C GLY A 87 -0.63 -23.25 9.34
N ASN A 88 0.18 -24.21 9.77
CA ASN A 88 -0.14 -25.63 9.59
C ASN A 88 -1.25 -26.10 10.56
N THR A 89 -1.38 -25.49 11.74
CA THR A 89 -2.23 -25.97 12.83
C THR A 89 -3.31 -25.01 13.28
N CYS A 90 -3.25 -23.72 12.90
CA CYS A 90 -4.28 -22.72 13.26
C CYS A 90 -5.66 -23.12 12.72
N GLY A 91 -6.73 -22.72 13.42
CA GLY A 91 -8.09 -22.80 12.87
C GLY A 91 -8.23 -21.84 11.70
N VAL A 92 -8.94 -22.26 10.64
CA VAL A 92 -9.33 -21.36 9.55
C VAL A 92 -10.84 -21.45 9.38
N ILE A 93 -11.53 -20.33 9.56
CA ILE A 93 -12.98 -20.18 9.37
C ILE A 93 -13.21 -19.32 8.15
N VAL A 94 -14.13 -19.73 7.29
CA VAL A 94 -14.53 -18.99 6.08
C VAL A 94 -16.01 -18.70 6.16
N SER A 95 -16.37 -17.41 5.98
CA SER A 95 -17.75 -16.92 5.93
C SER A 95 -17.85 -15.95 4.76
N ILE A 96 -18.13 -16.49 3.56
CA ILE A 96 -18.22 -15.74 2.32
C ILE A 96 -19.64 -15.83 1.80
N ASP A 97 -20.22 -14.66 1.49
CA ASP A 97 -21.53 -14.51 0.84
C ASP A 97 -21.36 -13.99 -0.60
N GLU A 98 -22.44 -14.00 -1.39
CA GLU A 98 -22.48 -13.35 -2.70
C GLU A 98 -22.59 -11.82 -2.55
N GLN A 99 -22.06 -11.07 -3.52
CA GLN A 99 -22.24 -9.62 -3.56
C GLN A 99 -23.71 -9.21 -3.63
N SER A 100 -24.11 -8.19 -2.88
CA SER A 100 -25.47 -7.64 -2.94
C SER A 100 -25.89 -7.26 -4.36
N PRO A 101 -27.07 -7.72 -4.85
CA PRO A 101 -27.60 -7.32 -6.16
C PRO A 101 -27.79 -5.80 -6.30
N ASP A 102 -28.07 -5.10 -5.20
CA ASP A 102 -28.28 -3.65 -5.21
C ASP A 102 -26.97 -2.90 -5.52
N ILE A 103 -25.83 -3.39 -5.00
CA ILE A 103 -24.50 -2.85 -5.34
C ILE A 103 -24.14 -3.19 -6.79
N ALA A 104 -24.38 -4.41 -7.23
CA ALA A 104 -24.07 -4.86 -8.57
C ALA A 104 -24.74 -4.00 -9.66
N GLN A 105 -25.98 -3.57 -9.47
CA GLN A 105 -26.68 -2.70 -10.43
C GLN A 105 -25.92 -1.42 -10.77
N GLY A 106 -25.33 -0.76 -9.77
CA GLY A 106 -24.59 0.49 -9.95
C GLY A 106 -23.20 0.30 -10.57
N VAL A 107 -22.57 -0.85 -10.32
CA VAL A 107 -21.26 -1.19 -10.87
C VAL A 107 -21.38 -1.66 -12.33
N ASP A 108 -22.35 -2.52 -12.65
CA ASP A 108 -22.47 -3.14 -13.96
C ASP A 108 -23.05 -2.18 -15.00
N LYS A 109 -23.91 -1.24 -14.58
CA LYS A 109 -24.47 -0.19 -15.46
C LYS A 109 -24.50 1.14 -14.73
N SER A 110 -23.65 2.07 -15.17
CA SER A 110 -23.60 3.42 -14.62
C SER A 110 -24.90 4.21 -14.81
N GLU A 111 -25.07 5.28 -14.03
CA GLU A 111 -26.19 6.23 -14.19
C GLU A 111 -26.22 6.82 -15.60
N GLU A 112 -25.06 7.18 -16.15
CA GLU A 112 -24.91 7.72 -17.51
C GLU A 112 -25.42 6.73 -18.58
N GLN A 113 -25.12 5.43 -18.41
CA GLN A 113 -25.59 4.41 -19.34
C GLN A 113 -27.10 4.18 -19.21
N ARG A 114 -27.64 4.16 -17.99
CA ARG A 114 -29.07 3.98 -17.72
C ARG A 114 -29.91 5.16 -18.20
N GLY A 115 -29.40 6.39 -18.03
CA GLY A 115 -30.12 7.63 -18.32
C GLY A 115 -30.09 8.06 -19.78
N THR A 116 -28.95 7.94 -20.46
CA THR A 116 -28.73 8.50 -21.81
C THR A 116 -28.44 7.46 -22.88
N GLY A 117 -28.24 6.19 -22.51
CA GLY A 117 -27.79 5.15 -23.45
C GLY A 117 -26.39 5.46 -23.96
N ALA A 118 -25.47 5.81 -23.07
CA ALA A 118 -24.11 6.26 -23.38
C ALA A 118 -23.44 5.40 -24.45
N ALA A 119 -22.92 6.07 -25.48
CA ALA A 119 -22.31 5.40 -26.63
C ALA A 119 -20.86 4.95 -26.35
N ASP A 120 -20.19 5.51 -25.32
CA ASP A 120 -18.82 5.13 -24.97
C ASP A 120 -18.81 3.90 -24.05
N PRO A 121 -18.16 2.80 -24.45
CA PRO A 121 -18.06 1.60 -23.62
C PRO A 121 -17.44 1.86 -22.24
N LEU A 122 -16.60 2.88 -22.09
CA LEU A 122 -15.98 3.25 -20.81
C LEU A 122 -16.94 3.93 -19.83
N ASP A 123 -18.09 4.37 -20.29
CA ASP A 123 -19.17 4.88 -19.43
C ASP A 123 -20.08 3.75 -18.89
N THR A 124 -19.85 2.48 -19.26
CA THR A 124 -20.68 1.35 -18.84
C THR A 124 -20.54 1.10 -17.33
N GLN A 125 -19.32 1.07 -16.82
CA GLN A 125 -19.04 0.76 -15.43
C GLN A 125 -19.13 2.00 -14.55
N GLY A 126 -19.98 1.96 -13.54
CA GLY A 126 -20.03 2.96 -12.48
C GLY A 126 -19.03 2.67 -11.36
N ALA A 127 -18.79 3.67 -10.52
CA ALA A 127 -18.01 3.49 -9.29
C ALA A 127 -18.77 2.57 -8.32
N GLY A 128 -18.05 1.61 -7.72
CA GLY A 128 -18.63 0.62 -6.80
C GLY A 128 -19.05 1.19 -5.44
N ASP A 129 -18.60 2.39 -5.12
CA ASP A 129 -18.97 3.12 -3.90
C ASP A 129 -18.78 4.63 -4.13
N GLN A 130 -19.34 5.42 -3.22
CA GLN A 130 -18.95 6.81 -3.05
C GLN A 130 -17.62 6.90 -2.31
N GLY A 131 -16.86 7.97 -2.51
CA GLY A 131 -15.63 8.19 -1.75
C GLY A 131 -14.74 9.25 -2.34
N MET A 132 -13.69 9.58 -1.59
CA MET A 132 -12.59 10.43 -2.05
C MET A 132 -11.27 9.67 -1.89
N MET A 133 -10.44 9.70 -2.92
CA MET A 133 -9.16 9.01 -2.96
C MET A 133 -8.06 10.03 -3.23
N PHE A 134 -6.88 9.78 -2.66
CA PHE A 134 -5.74 10.68 -2.77
C PHE A 134 -4.54 9.95 -3.39
N GLY A 135 -3.83 10.67 -4.26
CA GLY A 135 -2.51 10.32 -4.72
C GLY A 135 -1.52 11.41 -4.36
N TYR A 136 -0.28 11.04 -4.05
CA TYR A 136 0.77 11.99 -3.71
C TYR A 136 2.09 11.61 -4.37
N ALA A 137 2.90 12.62 -4.71
CA ALA A 137 4.27 12.46 -5.17
C ALA A 137 5.11 13.68 -4.76
N CYS A 138 6.40 13.46 -4.49
CA CYS A 138 7.37 14.51 -4.27
C CYS A 138 8.75 14.07 -4.77
N ASP A 139 9.66 15.00 -4.98
CA ASP A 139 11.00 14.76 -5.52
C ASP A 139 12.06 14.49 -4.42
N GLU A 140 11.64 13.96 -3.27
CA GLU A 140 12.55 13.63 -2.17
C GLU A 140 13.34 12.33 -2.40
N THR A 141 12.82 11.44 -3.26
CA THR A 141 13.46 10.17 -3.63
C THR A 141 13.32 9.91 -5.13
N GLU A 142 14.14 9.01 -5.69
CA GLU A 142 14.03 8.58 -7.10
C GLU A 142 12.66 7.93 -7.41
N ALA A 143 12.07 7.29 -6.40
CA ALA A 143 10.73 6.73 -6.50
C ALA A 143 9.61 7.79 -6.51
N LEU A 144 9.95 9.07 -6.33
CA LEU A 144 9.03 10.19 -6.14
C LEU A 144 8.09 9.97 -4.95
N MET A 145 8.65 9.45 -3.86
CA MET A 145 7.98 9.21 -2.58
C MET A 145 8.57 10.10 -1.48
N PRO A 146 7.80 10.40 -0.42
CA PRO A 146 8.36 11.01 0.78
C PRO A 146 9.45 10.13 1.40
N LEU A 147 10.59 10.73 1.70
CA LEU A 147 11.76 10.02 2.22
C LEU A 147 11.49 9.24 3.52
N PRO A 148 10.72 9.76 4.50
CA PRO A 148 10.49 9.02 5.75
C PRO A 148 9.78 7.67 5.54
N ILE A 149 8.67 7.65 4.81
CA ILE A 149 7.95 6.38 4.55
C ILE A 149 8.75 5.46 3.64
N TRP A 150 9.42 5.99 2.63
CA TRP A 150 10.27 5.20 1.74
C TRP A 150 11.37 4.49 2.54
N LEU A 151 12.08 5.21 3.42
CA LEU A 151 13.13 4.63 4.24
C LEU A 151 12.58 3.63 5.28
N ALA A 152 11.43 3.93 5.89
CA ALA A 152 10.80 3.00 6.83
C ALA A 152 10.45 1.67 6.15
N HIS A 153 9.96 1.69 4.91
CA HIS A 153 9.72 0.48 4.12
C HIS A 153 11.01 -0.28 3.81
N ARG A 154 12.06 0.40 3.38
CA ARG A 154 13.36 -0.25 3.08
C ARG A 154 13.96 -0.94 4.31
N LEU A 155 13.85 -0.30 5.48
CA LEU A 155 14.28 -0.91 6.75
C LEU A 155 13.44 -2.15 7.09
N ALA A 156 12.12 -2.11 6.90
CA ALA A 156 11.23 -3.24 7.17
C ALA A 156 11.48 -4.41 6.19
N GLU A 157 11.70 -4.13 4.89
CA GLU A 157 12.10 -5.14 3.91
C GLU A 157 13.44 -5.77 4.28
N ARG A 158 14.45 -4.94 4.57
CA ARG A 158 15.77 -5.45 4.95
C ARG A 158 15.73 -6.30 6.22
N LEU A 159 14.90 -5.93 7.20
CA LEU A 159 14.68 -6.70 8.41
C LEU A 159 14.12 -8.10 8.09
N ALA A 160 13.15 -8.18 7.17
CA ALA A 160 12.61 -9.46 6.70
C ALA A 160 13.64 -10.28 5.91
N ASP A 161 14.45 -9.63 5.07
CA ASP A 161 15.48 -10.29 4.26
C ASP A 161 16.55 -10.97 5.12
N VAL A 162 17.09 -10.27 6.14
CA VAL A 162 18.11 -10.85 7.03
C VAL A 162 17.55 -11.99 7.89
N ARG A 163 16.25 -11.97 8.19
CA ARG A 163 15.56 -13.07 8.84
C ARG A 163 15.42 -14.27 7.89
N LYS A 164 14.84 -14.04 6.70
CA LYS A 164 14.56 -15.12 5.71
C LYS A 164 15.83 -15.76 5.15
N SER A 165 16.88 -15.00 4.98
CA SER A 165 18.19 -15.53 4.53
C SER A 165 18.93 -16.28 5.64
N GLY A 166 18.49 -16.20 6.90
CA GLY A 166 19.18 -16.78 8.05
C GLY A 166 20.42 -15.98 8.48
N ALA A 167 20.65 -14.79 7.93
CA ALA A 167 21.77 -13.92 8.38
C ALA A 167 21.63 -13.53 9.86
N ILE A 168 20.39 -13.35 10.32
CA ILE A 168 20.07 -13.16 11.75
C ILE A 168 19.03 -14.23 12.14
N PRO A 169 19.44 -15.46 12.52
CA PRO A 169 18.55 -16.63 12.61
C PRO A 169 17.59 -16.60 13.81
N TYR A 170 17.86 -15.76 14.80
CA TYR A 170 16.99 -15.61 15.97
C TYR A 170 15.81 -14.65 15.77
N LEU A 171 15.76 -13.91 14.65
CA LEU A 171 14.61 -13.04 14.34
C LEU A 171 13.35 -13.85 14.03
N ARG A 172 12.21 -13.26 14.36
CA ARG A 172 10.87 -13.78 14.09
C ARG A 172 10.13 -12.85 13.14
N PRO A 173 8.97 -13.25 12.56
CA PRO A 173 8.36 -12.51 11.46
C PRO A 173 7.84 -11.13 11.80
N ASP A 174 7.36 -10.89 13.03
CA ASP A 174 6.78 -9.61 13.42
C ASP A 174 7.84 -8.53 13.65
N GLY A 175 7.59 -7.35 13.12
CA GLY A 175 8.48 -6.21 13.33
C GLY A 175 7.90 -4.90 12.81
N LYS A 176 8.42 -3.80 13.36
CA LYS A 176 8.07 -2.43 13.01
C LYS A 176 9.34 -1.60 12.85
N THR A 177 9.29 -0.64 11.95
CA THR A 177 10.35 0.36 11.74
C THR A 177 9.75 1.75 11.77
N GLN A 178 10.48 2.70 12.31
CA GLN A 178 10.07 4.11 12.32
C GLN A 178 11.30 4.98 12.10
N VAL A 179 11.14 6.04 11.31
CA VAL A 179 12.20 7.03 11.06
C VAL A 179 11.68 8.43 11.29
N THR A 180 12.55 9.30 11.82
CA THR A 180 12.25 10.72 12.04
C THR A 180 13.29 11.56 11.33
N PHE A 181 12.84 12.52 10.52
CA PHE A 181 13.68 13.49 9.83
C PHE A 181 13.39 14.90 10.31
N ASP A 182 14.43 15.71 10.38
CA ASP A 182 14.32 17.16 10.43
C ASP A 182 14.13 17.69 8.99
N TYR A 183 13.20 18.62 8.84
CA TYR A 183 12.86 19.29 7.58
C TYR A 183 13.14 20.78 7.68
N GLU A 184 13.69 21.35 6.63
CA GLU A 184 13.82 22.80 6.42
C GLU A 184 13.26 23.17 5.05
N ASP A 185 12.39 24.17 5.01
CA ASP A 185 11.71 24.64 3.79
C ASP A 185 11.09 23.52 2.93
N GLY A 186 10.51 22.52 3.60
CA GLY A 186 9.85 21.39 2.95
C GLY A 186 10.78 20.30 2.41
N ARG A 187 12.07 20.33 2.76
CA ARG A 187 13.09 19.33 2.37
C ARG A 187 13.63 18.60 3.59
N PRO A 188 13.84 17.27 3.52
CA PRO A 188 14.51 16.54 4.58
C PRO A 188 15.98 16.90 4.59
N VAL A 189 16.50 17.37 5.76
CA VAL A 189 17.89 17.84 5.90
C VAL A 189 18.72 16.96 6.81
N ARG A 190 18.10 16.21 7.73
CA ARG A 190 18.80 15.37 8.69
C ARG A 190 17.96 14.20 9.13
N LEU A 191 18.56 13.01 9.15
CA LEU A 191 18.00 11.85 9.84
C LEU A 191 18.22 12.03 11.34
N ARG A 192 17.18 12.00 12.14
CA ARG A 192 17.23 12.20 13.58
C ARG A 192 17.20 10.89 14.36
N THR A 193 16.31 9.97 13.94
CA THR A 193 16.06 8.74 14.69
C THR A 193 15.68 7.61 13.76
N VAL A 194 16.21 6.42 14.07
CA VAL A 194 15.74 5.13 13.54
C VAL A 194 15.30 4.30 14.73
N LEU A 195 14.06 3.76 14.68
CA LEU A 195 13.55 2.83 15.67
C LEU A 195 13.17 1.52 14.98
N ILE A 196 13.63 0.39 15.52
CA ILE A 196 13.26 -0.96 15.10
C ILE A 196 12.72 -1.71 16.31
N SER A 197 11.49 -2.22 16.18
CA SER A 197 10.94 -3.20 17.10
C SER A 197 10.78 -4.51 16.34
N THR A 198 11.42 -5.58 16.80
CA THR A 198 11.43 -6.87 16.11
C THR A 198 11.27 -8.02 17.07
N GLN A 199 10.41 -8.96 16.71
CA GLN A 199 10.24 -10.22 17.44
C GLN A 199 11.50 -11.08 17.29
N HIS A 200 11.90 -11.73 18.37
CA HIS A 200 13.10 -12.57 18.42
C HIS A 200 12.90 -13.82 19.29
N ALA A 201 13.83 -14.77 19.19
CA ALA A 201 13.87 -15.92 20.05
C ALA A 201 14.14 -15.53 21.50
N ASP A 202 13.61 -16.33 22.43
CA ASP A 202 13.87 -16.16 23.87
C ASP A 202 15.36 -16.29 24.20
N GLY A 203 15.78 -15.62 25.27
CA GLY A 203 17.16 -15.68 25.78
C GLY A 203 18.21 -14.90 24.99
N ILE A 204 17.84 -14.13 23.98
CA ILE A 204 18.77 -13.31 23.18
C ILE A 204 18.90 -11.90 23.77
N ASN A 205 20.09 -11.51 24.19
CA ASN A 205 20.32 -10.20 24.82
C ASN A 205 20.17 -9.06 23.81
N ARG A 206 19.30 -8.11 24.15
CA ARG A 206 19.01 -6.94 23.29
C ARG A 206 20.24 -6.08 23.03
N ASP A 207 21.00 -5.73 24.09
CA ASP A 207 22.04 -4.69 24.01
C ASP A 207 23.35 -5.22 23.45
N THR A 208 23.68 -6.49 23.73
CA THR A 208 24.95 -7.10 23.32
C THR A 208 24.86 -7.93 22.05
N VAL A 209 23.64 -8.29 21.58
CA VAL A 209 23.42 -9.11 20.39
C VAL A 209 22.48 -8.43 19.41
N ILE A 210 21.20 -8.23 19.78
CA ILE A 210 20.18 -7.79 18.82
C ILE A 210 20.52 -6.39 18.27
N ARG A 211 20.82 -5.44 19.13
CA ARG A 211 21.08 -4.06 18.73
C ARG A 211 22.31 -3.92 17.82
N PRO A 212 23.49 -4.51 18.11
CA PRO A 212 24.65 -4.49 17.21
C PRO A 212 24.35 -5.13 15.86
N ASP A 213 23.71 -6.32 15.84
CA ASP A 213 23.38 -7.04 14.60
C ASP A 213 22.44 -6.24 13.70
N LEU A 214 21.41 -5.62 14.28
CA LEU A 214 20.46 -4.79 13.52
C LEU A 214 21.12 -3.49 13.00
N ILE A 215 21.99 -2.86 13.76
CA ILE A 215 22.72 -1.69 13.29
C ILE A 215 23.58 -2.06 12.08
N GLU A 216 24.33 -3.17 12.17
CA GLU A 216 25.29 -3.56 11.14
C GLU A 216 24.60 -4.13 9.89
N GLN A 217 23.58 -4.99 10.07
CA GLN A 217 23.01 -5.73 8.95
C GLN A 217 21.71 -5.12 8.38
N VAL A 218 21.04 -4.24 9.13
CA VAL A 218 19.78 -3.63 8.71
C VAL A 218 19.91 -2.12 8.54
N VAL A 219 20.35 -1.39 9.60
CA VAL A 219 20.35 0.08 9.59
C VAL A 219 21.38 0.62 8.60
N ARG A 220 22.66 0.33 8.82
CA ARG A 220 23.77 0.88 8.01
C ARG A 220 23.63 0.61 6.51
N PRO A 221 23.28 -0.61 6.05
CA PRO A 221 23.15 -0.88 4.61
C PRO A 221 21.94 -0.21 3.97
N THR A 222 21.00 0.30 4.76
CA THR A 222 19.72 0.84 4.27
C THR A 222 19.68 2.37 4.27
N ILE A 223 20.42 3.02 5.17
CA ILE A 223 20.45 4.48 5.23
C ILE A 223 21.13 5.04 3.98
N PRO A 224 20.51 6.00 3.26
CA PRO A 224 21.13 6.64 2.10
C PRO A 224 22.42 7.38 2.50
N ASP A 225 23.44 7.38 1.63
CA ASP A 225 24.76 7.99 1.88
C ASP A 225 24.68 9.44 2.35
N ALA A 226 23.71 10.21 1.82
CA ALA A 226 23.51 11.60 2.22
C ALA A 226 23.15 11.79 3.72
N PHE A 227 22.72 10.72 4.39
CA PHE A 227 22.30 10.70 5.80
C PHE A 227 23.10 9.67 6.63
N ALA A 228 24.15 9.09 6.08
CA ALA A 228 24.93 8.01 6.70
C ALA A 228 25.88 8.47 7.83
N GLY A 229 25.80 9.74 8.26
CA GLY A 229 26.54 10.24 9.42
C GLY A 229 26.15 9.52 10.72
N ASP A 230 27.05 9.52 11.71
CA ASP A 230 26.83 8.82 13.00
C ASP A 230 26.02 9.63 14.02
N ASP A 231 25.35 10.69 13.59
CA ASP A 231 24.69 11.65 14.49
C ASP A 231 23.18 11.39 14.72
N TYR A 232 22.63 10.30 14.18
CA TYR A 232 21.25 9.88 14.45
C TYR A 232 21.15 8.82 15.56
N ALA A 233 20.06 8.89 16.33
CA ALA A 233 19.81 7.91 17.38
C ALA A 233 19.21 6.62 16.82
N VAL A 234 19.72 5.45 17.26
CA VAL A 234 19.12 4.15 16.91
C VAL A 234 18.54 3.50 18.17
N TYR A 235 17.24 3.23 18.15
CA TYR A 235 16.53 2.51 19.19
C TYR A 235 16.14 1.12 18.69
N VAL A 236 16.39 0.10 19.51
CA VAL A 236 16.03 -1.29 19.23
C VAL A 236 15.27 -1.85 20.42
N ASN A 237 14.04 -2.35 20.20
CA ASN A 237 13.18 -2.93 21.22
C ASN A 237 13.19 -2.11 22.53
N PRO A 238 12.81 -0.83 22.55
CA PRO A 238 13.00 0.04 23.72
C PRO A 238 12.26 -0.45 24.98
N THR A 239 11.25 -1.28 24.84
CA THR A 239 10.52 -1.91 25.95
C THR A 239 11.27 -3.11 26.57
N GLY A 240 12.37 -3.57 25.93
CA GLY A 240 13.14 -4.73 26.35
C GLY A 240 12.95 -5.93 25.43
N GLU A 241 12.41 -7.03 25.95
CA GLU A 241 12.18 -8.26 25.19
C GLU A 241 10.95 -8.15 24.29
N PHE A 242 11.04 -8.77 23.08
CA PHE A 242 9.92 -8.93 22.16
C PHE A 242 9.87 -10.37 21.66
N VAL A 243 9.60 -11.29 22.58
CA VAL A 243 9.49 -12.74 22.30
C VAL A 243 8.09 -13.10 21.82
N LYS A 244 7.03 -12.58 22.47
CA LYS A 244 5.66 -12.71 22.01
C LYS A 244 5.36 -11.68 20.94
N GLY A 245 4.99 -12.13 19.74
CA GLY A 245 4.65 -11.28 18.61
C GLY A 245 3.64 -11.96 17.68
N GLY A 246 3.34 -11.28 16.56
CA GLY A 246 2.38 -11.77 15.60
C GLY A 246 0.96 -11.91 16.16
N PRO A 247 0.11 -12.74 15.54
CA PRO A 247 -1.29 -12.92 15.96
C PRO A 247 -1.46 -13.47 17.39
N HIS A 248 -0.38 -13.96 18.01
CA HIS A 248 -0.38 -14.38 19.40
C HIS A 248 -0.35 -13.19 20.38
N ALA A 249 0.22 -12.08 19.98
CA ALA A 249 0.35 -10.89 20.83
C ALA A 249 -0.74 -9.84 20.53
N ASP A 250 -1.12 -9.69 19.27
CA ASP A 250 -2.07 -8.68 18.82
C ASP A 250 -2.92 -9.20 17.66
N THR A 251 -4.18 -8.80 17.64
CA THR A 251 -5.12 -9.17 16.58
C THR A 251 -4.85 -8.38 15.32
N GLY A 252 -4.74 -9.08 14.18
CA GLY A 252 -4.62 -8.47 12.85
C GLY A 252 -5.95 -8.40 12.12
N LEU A 253 -6.13 -7.35 11.34
CA LEU A 253 -7.30 -7.13 10.48
C LEU A 253 -6.87 -6.50 9.15
N THR A 254 -7.53 -6.90 8.07
CA THR A 254 -7.38 -6.28 6.76
C THR A 254 -7.70 -4.78 6.83
N GLY A 255 -6.86 -3.94 6.22
CA GLY A 255 -7.10 -2.51 6.09
C GLY A 255 -6.83 -1.67 7.34
N ARG A 256 -6.03 -2.17 8.30
CA ARG A 256 -5.65 -1.40 9.52
C ARG A 256 -4.28 -0.74 9.44
N LYS A 257 -3.63 -0.73 8.28
CA LYS A 257 -2.32 -0.10 8.05
C LYS A 257 -2.35 0.86 6.85
N ILE A 258 -3.49 1.53 6.64
CA ILE A 258 -3.74 2.36 5.45
C ILE A 258 -2.74 3.52 5.26
N ILE A 259 -2.17 4.05 6.32
CA ILE A 259 -1.15 5.12 6.27
C ILE A 259 0.22 4.52 5.91
N VAL A 260 0.55 3.34 6.42
CA VAL A 260 1.73 2.56 6.01
C VAL A 260 1.62 2.15 4.53
N ASP A 261 0.44 1.77 4.08
CA ASP A 261 0.18 1.37 2.69
C ASP A 261 0.36 2.50 1.70
N THR A 262 0.28 3.76 2.13
CA THR A 262 0.29 4.94 1.28
C THR A 262 1.53 5.81 1.47
N TYR A 263 1.41 6.96 2.13
CA TYR A 263 2.47 7.99 2.14
C TYR A 263 3.03 8.29 3.53
N GLY A 264 2.75 7.44 4.54
CA GLY A 264 3.28 7.59 5.90
C GLY A 264 2.86 8.88 6.61
N GLY A 265 1.71 9.45 6.21
CA GLY A 265 1.17 10.69 6.77
C GLY A 265 1.54 11.96 6.01
N MET A 266 2.40 11.90 4.98
CA MET A 266 2.78 13.09 4.20
C MET A 266 1.67 13.52 3.23
N GLY A 267 0.97 12.59 2.61
CA GLY A 267 -0.23 12.83 1.81
C GLY A 267 -1.51 12.61 2.61
N ARG A 268 -2.60 13.26 2.19
CA ARG A 268 -3.94 13.01 2.74
C ARG A 268 -4.39 11.59 2.41
N HIS A 269 -5.41 11.12 3.14
CA HIS A 269 -6.01 9.79 2.93
C HIS A 269 -7.53 9.87 2.99
N GLY A 270 -8.22 9.18 2.08
CA GLY A 270 -9.68 9.15 2.03
C GLY A 270 -10.35 8.18 3.00
N GLY A 271 -9.56 7.29 3.63
CA GLY A 271 -10.02 6.30 4.61
C GLY A 271 -10.25 4.90 4.04
N GLY A 272 -10.33 4.72 2.70
CA GLY A 272 -10.52 3.42 2.06
C GLY A 272 -9.29 2.52 2.15
N ALA A 273 -9.48 1.27 2.59
CA ALA A 273 -8.45 0.23 2.54
C ALA A 273 -8.35 -0.38 1.13
N PHE A 274 -7.19 -0.95 0.79
CA PHE A 274 -6.92 -1.52 -0.53
C PHE A 274 -7.06 -3.04 -0.57
N SER A 275 -6.37 -3.74 0.33
CA SER A 275 -6.26 -5.20 0.31
C SER A 275 -7.63 -5.88 0.37
N GLY A 276 -7.77 -6.98 -0.37
CA GLY A 276 -9.00 -7.75 -0.47
C GLY A 276 -10.06 -7.19 -1.43
N LYS A 277 -9.83 -6.04 -2.03
CA LYS A 277 -10.77 -5.37 -2.95
C LYS A 277 -10.34 -5.56 -4.40
N ASP A 278 -11.24 -6.08 -5.27
CA ASP A 278 -11.05 -6.10 -6.71
C ASP A 278 -11.07 -4.67 -7.32
N PRO A 279 -10.58 -4.47 -8.55
CA PRO A 279 -10.39 -3.14 -9.12
C PRO A 279 -11.68 -2.37 -9.44
N SER A 280 -12.86 -2.95 -9.31
CA SER A 280 -14.13 -2.22 -9.40
C SER A 280 -14.37 -1.30 -8.20
N LYS A 281 -13.69 -1.56 -7.08
CA LYS A 281 -13.71 -0.73 -5.88
C LYS A 281 -12.76 0.46 -6.07
N VAL A 282 -13.33 1.65 -6.24
CA VAL A 282 -12.59 2.89 -6.48
C VAL A 282 -11.66 3.28 -5.32
N ASP A 283 -11.92 2.84 -4.09
CA ASP A 283 -11.00 2.97 -2.97
C ASP A 283 -9.58 2.53 -3.35
N ARG A 284 -9.46 1.45 -4.09
CA ARG A 284 -8.18 0.91 -4.55
C ARG A 284 -7.78 1.47 -5.92
N SER A 285 -8.59 1.27 -6.93
CA SER A 285 -8.24 1.61 -8.31
C SER A 285 -8.02 3.11 -8.52
N ALA A 286 -8.88 3.96 -7.94
CA ALA A 286 -8.73 5.40 -8.08
C ALA A 286 -7.60 5.97 -7.19
N ALA A 287 -7.27 5.37 -6.05
CA ALA A 287 -6.08 5.73 -5.30
C ALA A 287 -4.80 5.43 -6.09
N TYR A 288 -4.75 4.30 -6.80
CA TYR A 288 -3.65 3.97 -7.70
C TYR A 288 -3.56 4.96 -8.89
N ALA A 289 -4.71 5.30 -9.49
CA ALA A 289 -4.76 6.29 -10.56
C ALA A 289 -4.34 7.69 -10.08
N ALA A 290 -4.78 8.12 -8.90
CA ALA A 290 -4.39 9.39 -8.31
C ALA A 290 -2.87 9.46 -8.03
N ARG A 291 -2.25 8.34 -7.55
CA ARG A 291 -0.79 8.21 -7.46
C ARG A 291 -0.13 8.32 -8.82
N TRP A 292 -0.65 7.63 -9.81
CA TRP A 292 -0.14 7.65 -11.19
C TRP A 292 -0.12 9.07 -11.75
N VAL A 293 -1.21 9.83 -11.60
CA VAL A 293 -1.30 11.25 -12.01
C VAL A 293 -0.30 12.11 -11.23
N ALA A 294 -0.30 12.05 -9.89
CA ALA A 294 0.60 12.86 -9.07
C ALA A 294 2.08 12.63 -9.43
N LYS A 295 2.45 11.36 -9.64
CA LYS A 295 3.81 10.98 -10.04
C LYS A 295 4.19 11.59 -11.40
N HIS A 296 3.28 11.60 -12.38
CA HIS A 296 3.53 12.20 -13.68
C HIS A 296 3.71 13.70 -13.60
N VAL A 297 2.92 14.41 -12.79
CA VAL A 297 3.04 15.87 -12.60
C VAL A 297 4.42 16.22 -12.07
N VAL A 298 4.92 15.48 -11.06
CA VAL A 298 6.27 15.71 -10.53
C VAL A 298 7.34 15.30 -11.52
N ALA A 299 7.22 14.14 -12.17
CA ALA A 299 8.18 13.67 -13.19
C ALA A 299 8.25 14.57 -14.43
N ALA A 300 7.16 15.24 -14.78
CA ALA A 300 7.14 16.24 -15.84
C ALA A 300 7.86 17.54 -15.45
N GLY A 301 8.25 17.70 -14.18
CA GLY A 301 8.85 18.92 -13.63
C GLY A 301 7.82 20.06 -13.47
N ALA A 302 6.52 19.77 -13.51
CA ALA A 302 5.48 20.77 -13.35
C ALA A 302 5.35 21.28 -11.91
N ALA A 303 5.74 20.45 -10.93
CA ALA A 303 5.85 20.80 -9.51
C ALA A 303 6.87 19.88 -8.83
N THR A 304 7.38 20.24 -7.65
CA THR A 304 8.23 19.35 -6.82
C THR A 304 7.42 18.53 -5.83
N ARG A 305 6.14 18.91 -5.61
CA ARG A 305 5.16 18.19 -4.79
C ARG A 305 3.81 18.26 -5.47
N CYS A 306 3.09 17.15 -5.50
CA CYS A 306 1.76 17.10 -6.08
C CYS A 306 0.88 16.14 -5.27
N GLU A 307 -0.31 16.59 -4.92
CA GLU A 307 -1.39 15.77 -4.38
C GLU A 307 -2.59 15.85 -5.31
N VAL A 308 -3.18 14.71 -5.61
CA VAL A 308 -4.38 14.61 -6.43
C VAL A 308 -5.50 14.00 -5.60
N GLN A 309 -6.64 14.69 -5.49
CA GLN A 309 -7.86 14.13 -4.95
C GLN A 309 -8.81 13.80 -6.10
N VAL A 310 -9.40 12.63 -6.05
CA VAL A 310 -10.50 12.22 -6.95
C VAL A 310 -11.67 11.78 -6.10
N ALA A 311 -12.89 12.24 -6.43
CA ALA A 311 -14.10 11.85 -5.71
C ALA A 311 -15.13 11.26 -6.67
N TYR A 312 -15.84 10.21 -6.19
CA TYR A 312 -16.89 9.52 -6.94
C TYR A 312 -18.19 9.48 -6.13
N ALA A 313 -19.30 9.40 -6.86
CA ALA A 313 -20.58 8.94 -6.34
C ALA A 313 -20.82 7.49 -6.80
N ILE A 314 -21.47 6.70 -5.95
CA ILE A 314 -21.81 5.31 -6.29
C ILE A 314 -22.62 5.24 -7.59
N GLY A 315 -22.26 4.32 -8.47
CA GLY A 315 -22.96 4.09 -9.73
C GLY A 315 -22.70 5.12 -10.83
N MET A 316 -21.89 6.16 -10.61
CA MET A 316 -21.48 7.11 -11.65
C MET A 316 -20.18 6.68 -12.32
N SER A 317 -20.09 6.85 -13.65
CA SER A 317 -18.87 6.53 -14.41
C SER A 317 -17.83 7.65 -14.33
N LYS A 318 -18.23 8.87 -14.11
CA LYS A 318 -17.32 10.03 -14.06
C LYS A 318 -17.05 10.46 -12.63
N PRO A 319 -15.80 10.88 -12.32
CA PRO A 319 -15.55 11.50 -11.04
C PRO A 319 -16.35 12.81 -10.89
N ILE A 320 -16.89 13.04 -9.70
CA ILE A 320 -17.63 14.27 -9.39
C ILE A 320 -16.71 15.46 -9.13
N SER A 321 -15.45 15.19 -8.76
CA SER A 321 -14.41 16.22 -8.62
C SER A 321 -13.01 15.64 -8.79
N VAL A 322 -12.11 16.46 -9.34
CA VAL A 322 -10.67 16.22 -9.42
C VAL A 322 -9.96 17.49 -8.97
N LEU A 323 -9.18 17.40 -7.89
CA LEU A 323 -8.34 18.48 -7.39
C LEU A 323 -6.86 18.12 -7.61
N VAL A 324 -6.07 19.06 -8.10
CA VAL A 324 -4.61 18.95 -8.16
C VAL A 324 -4.00 20.06 -7.30
N GLU A 325 -3.34 19.69 -6.22
CA GLU A 325 -2.68 20.61 -5.29
C GLU A 325 -1.15 20.47 -5.41
N THR A 326 -0.46 21.56 -5.59
CA THR A 326 1.01 21.59 -5.77
C THR A 326 1.75 22.27 -4.63
N PHE A 327 1.06 22.68 -3.58
CA PHE A 327 1.63 23.29 -2.37
C PHE A 327 2.54 24.51 -2.64
N GLY A 328 2.24 25.27 -3.68
CA GLY A 328 3.05 26.43 -4.07
C GLY A 328 4.37 26.08 -4.75
N THR A 329 4.59 24.81 -5.15
CA THR A 329 5.84 24.35 -5.78
C THR A 329 5.77 24.26 -7.30
N GLN A 330 4.67 24.67 -7.90
CA GLN A 330 4.44 24.61 -9.35
C GLN A 330 5.42 25.51 -10.13
N THR A 331 5.78 25.05 -11.32
CA THR A 331 6.64 25.77 -12.28
C THR A 331 5.87 26.38 -13.45
N VAL A 332 4.58 26.11 -13.53
CA VAL A 332 3.61 26.65 -14.50
C VAL A 332 2.32 27.01 -13.77
N ALA A 333 1.42 27.76 -14.41
CA ALA A 333 0.15 28.15 -13.81
C ALA A 333 -0.65 26.91 -13.34
N PRO A 334 -1.24 26.91 -12.12
CA PRO A 334 -1.98 25.77 -11.58
C PRO A 334 -3.09 25.29 -12.50
N GLU A 335 -3.84 26.20 -13.11
CA GLU A 335 -4.94 25.90 -14.03
C GLU A 335 -4.43 25.08 -15.23
N ARG A 336 -3.24 25.39 -15.73
CA ARG A 336 -2.62 24.67 -16.83
C ARG A 336 -2.24 23.23 -16.46
N ILE A 337 -1.87 22.99 -15.19
CA ILE A 337 -1.62 21.63 -14.70
C ILE A 337 -2.93 20.84 -14.67
N VAL A 338 -4.00 21.43 -14.16
CA VAL A 338 -5.33 20.80 -14.12
C VAL A 338 -5.83 20.47 -15.52
N ASP A 339 -5.73 21.42 -16.46
CA ASP A 339 -6.14 21.20 -17.86
C ASP A 339 -5.33 20.09 -18.53
N ALA A 340 -4.01 20.06 -18.31
CA ALA A 340 -3.12 19.05 -18.85
C ALA A 340 -3.42 17.66 -18.25
N VAL A 341 -3.70 17.56 -16.94
CA VAL A 341 -4.12 16.33 -16.28
C VAL A 341 -5.42 15.81 -16.87
N ASN A 342 -6.45 16.65 -16.98
CA ASN A 342 -7.75 16.29 -17.54
C ASN A 342 -7.66 15.86 -19.03
N ALA A 343 -6.75 16.45 -19.80
CA ALA A 343 -6.52 16.08 -21.20
C ALA A 343 -5.74 14.76 -21.36
N THR A 344 -4.95 14.36 -20.35
CA THR A 344 -4.03 13.23 -20.45
C THR A 344 -4.57 11.96 -19.81
N PHE A 345 -5.34 12.09 -18.72
CA PHE A 345 -5.78 10.96 -17.90
C PHE A 345 -7.30 10.84 -17.89
N ASP A 346 -7.77 9.65 -18.23
CA ASP A 346 -9.18 9.29 -18.09
C ASP A 346 -9.38 8.60 -16.73
N LEU A 347 -10.06 9.29 -15.83
CA LEU A 347 -10.27 8.82 -14.45
C LEU A 347 -11.63 8.12 -14.25
N ARG A 348 -12.29 7.68 -15.32
CA ARG A 348 -13.45 6.78 -15.23
C ARG A 348 -12.99 5.40 -14.74
N PRO A 349 -13.75 4.70 -13.86
CA PRO A 349 -13.36 3.39 -13.33
C PRO A 349 -12.89 2.38 -14.38
N ALA A 350 -13.66 2.22 -15.46
CA ALA A 350 -13.30 1.30 -16.56
C ALA A 350 -11.99 1.70 -17.27
N ALA A 351 -11.74 3.00 -17.44
CA ALA A 351 -10.50 3.51 -18.05
C ALA A 351 -9.30 3.26 -17.15
N ILE A 352 -9.43 3.50 -15.85
CA ILE A 352 -8.39 3.22 -14.85
C ILE A 352 -8.01 1.73 -14.87
N ILE A 353 -9.00 0.84 -14.82
CA ILE A 353 -8.79 -0.61 -14.85
C ILE A 353 -8.04 -1.03 -16.11
N ARG A 354 -8.41 -0.50 -17.27
CA ARG A 354 -7.76 -0.74 -18.56
C ARG A 354 -6.32 -0.21 -18.58
N ASP A 355 -6.14 1.08 -18.24
CA ASP A 355 -4.86 1.79 -18.43
C ASP A 355 -3.79 1.32 -17.44
N LEU A 356 -4.20 0.87 -16.26
CA LEU A 356 -3.33 0.31 -15.23
C LEU A 356 -3.32 -1.23 -15.21
N GLU A 357 -4.00 -1.90 -16.16
CA GLU A 357 -4.02 -3.36 -16.30
C GLU A 357 -4.41 -4.10 -15.01
N LEU A 358 -5.44 -3.62 -14.30
CA LEU A 358 -5.75 -4.04 -12.93
C LEU A 358 -6.48 -5.39 -12.80
N LYS A 359 -6.88 -6.05 -13.90
CA LYS A 359 -7.55 -7.36 -13.87
C LYS A 359 -6.57 -8.55 -13.76
N ARG A 360 -5.29 -8.29 -13.50
CA ARG A 360 -4.25 -9.31 -13.34
C ARG A 360 -4.08 -9.70 -11.87
N PRO A 361 -3.57 -10.92 -11.57
CA PRO A 361 -3.23 -11.36 -10.21
C PRO A 361 -1.93 -10.70 -9.73
N ILE A 362 -2.00 -9.44 -9.34
CA ILE A 362 -0.84 -8.59 -8.98
C ILE A 362 -0.88 -8.09 -7.52
N TYR A 363 -1.90 -8.44 -6.76
CA TYR A 363 -2.26 -7.75 -5.53
C TYR A 363 -1.53 -8.24 -4.29
N ARG A 364 -1.30 -9.54 -4.12
CA ARG A 364 -0.57 -10.07 -2.95
C ARG A 364 0.79 -9.38 -2.75
N ARG A 365 1.49 -9.05 -3.83
CA ARG A 365 2.78 -8.37 -3.77
C ARG A 365 2.71 -6.93 -3.28
N THR A 366 1.54 -6.31 -3.32
CA THR A 366 1.32 -4.94 -2.83
C THR A 366 1.04 -4.89 -1.35
N ALA A 367 0.59 -5.99 -0.76
CA ALA A 367 0.04 -6.06 0.59
C ALA A 367 1.06 -5.90 1.72
N ALA A 368 2.35 -5.77 1.43
CA ALA A 368 3.40 -5.46 2.40
C ALA A 368 4.40 -4.46 1.82
N TYR A 369 4.99 -3.63 2.69
CA TYR A 369 6.02 -2.63 2.33
C TYR A 369 5.53 -1.50 1.43
N GLY A 370 4.25 -1.14 1.53
CA GLY A 370 3.60 -0.05 0.81
C GLY A 370 3.17 -0.40 -0.61
N HIS A 371 2.10 0.25 -1.07
CA HIS A 371 1.56 0.10 -2.42
C HIS A 371 2.23 1.03 -3.43
N PHE A 372 2.96 2.04 -2.97
CA PHE A 372 3.56 3.09 -3.80
C PHE A 372 5.09 3.15 -3.67
N GLY A 373 5.74 3.74 -4.68
CA GLY A 373 7.19 3.89 -4.73
C GLY A 373 7.95 2.60 -4.99
N ARG A 374 7.31 1.63 -5.64
CA ARG A 374 7.87 0.32 -5.95
C ARG A 374 8.11 0.14 -7.44
N THR A 375 8.90 -0.84 -7.81
CA THR A 375 9.26 -1.15 -9.20
C THR A 375 8.83 -2.55 -9.61
N GLY A 376 8.80 -2.78 -10.91
CA GLY A 376 8.43 -4.07 -11.52
C GLY A 376 7.04 -4.08 -12.14
N ASP A 377 6.71 -5.16 -12.84
CA ASP A 377 5.51 -5.28 -13.67
C ASP A 377 4.20 -5.30 -12.90
N THR A 378 4.27 -5.61 -11.62
CA THR A 378 3.14 -5.59 -10.69
C THR A 378 2.60 -4.18 -10.48
N PHE A 379 3.49 -3.19 -10.35
CA PHE A 379 3.15 -1.82 -9.93
C PHE A 379 2.94 -0.91 -11.13
N THR A 380 1.89 -1.16 -11.91
CA THR A 380 1.62 -0.45 -13.17
C THR A 380 1.39 1.04 -13.01
N TRP A 381 0.82 1.47 -11.88
CA TRP A 381 0.62 2.88 -11.51
C TRP A 381 1.92 3.63 -11.20
N GLU A 382 3.04 2.93 -11.08
CA GLU A 382 4.36 3.55 -10.94
C GLU A 382 5.05 3.81 -12.28
N ARG A 383 4.52 3.29 -13.41
CA ARG A 383 5.04 3.52 -14.75
C ARG A 383 4.75 4.95 -15.21
N LEU A 384 5.72 5.59 -15.87
CA LEU A 384 5.56 6.94 -16.46
C LEU A 384 5.05 6.87 -17.90
N SER A 385 4.02 6.07 -18.14
CA SER A 385 3.51 5.73 -19.48
C SER A 385 2.84 6.89 -20.24
N ARG A 386 2.46 7.95 -19.55
CA ARG A 386 1.83 9.16 -20.14
C ARG A 386 2.70 10.41 -20.03
N LEU A 387 4.01 10.27 -19.69
CA LEU A 387 4.88 11.41 -19.39
C LEU A 387 5.01 12.37 -20.56
N ASP A 388 5.25 11.86 -21.77
CA ASP A 388 5.42 12.67 -22.96
C ASP A 388 4.10 13.36 -23.37
N ALA A 389 2.97 12.68 -23.22
CA ALA A 389 1.65 13.27 -23.47
C ALA A 389 1.36 14.41 -22.49
N LEU A 390 1.68 14.23 -21.21
CA LEU A 390 1.50 15.26 -20.20
C LEU A 390 2.44 16.47 -20.46
N ARG A 391 3.70 16.22 -20.82
CA ARG A 391 4.64 17.30 -21.21
C ARG A 391 4.13 18.08 -22.39
N ALA A 392 3.65 17.42 -23.43
CA ALA A 392 3.06 18.08 -24.59
C ALA A 392 1.85 18.94 -24.22
N ALA A 393 0.94 18.42 -23.37
CA ALA A 393 -0.22 19.17 -22.87
C ALA A 393 0.20 20.39 -22.01
N LEU A 394 1.30 20.28 -21.28
CA LEU A 394 1.93 21.38 -20.54
C LEU A 394 2.71 22.35 -21.45
N GLY A 395 2.88 22.05 -22.76
CA GLY A 395 3.66 22.83 -23.72
C GLY A 395 5.16 22.82 -23.42
N ARG A 396 5.68 21.67 -23.03
CA ARG A 396 7.09 21.41 -22.70
C ARG A 396 7.68 20.33 -23.59
#